data_aa9067bf03a46c91d18ffbd6bb81f8a4
#
_entry.id   aa9067bf03a46c91d18ffbd6bb81f8a4
#
_cell.length_a   1.000
_cell.length_b   1.000
_cell.length_c   1.000
_cell.angle_alpha   90.00
_cell.angle_beta   90.00
_cell.angle_gamma   90.00
#
_symmetry.space_group_name_H-M   'P 1'
#
loop_
_entity.id
_entity.type
_entity.pdbx_description
1 polymer ?
#
loop_
_entity_poly.entity_id
_entity_poly.type
_entity_poly.pdbx_seq_one_letter_code
_entity_poly.pdbx_strand_id
1 'polypeptide(L)'
;MTTIIETAVELFKNEYKVKKWDLIKAKEVLSSLGFKIIYFSSSNDADTQCLLNNLNLESFCVTERCFTYMDANIRLIFLKSFMTDRQTLLVLSHEIGHIFLNHIINCSTSCDKLQNIEADSFAELLLKEKPKKSFLISIAKIIISISILCGMFLVNASKNEIPVKVKSNSDVTTVVVTRTGAKYHLPDCRYVENKTDTEEMTVEEALSEGYGPCKVCEPGTN
;
A
#
# COMPACT_ATOMS: atom_id res chain seq x y z
N MET A 1 -12.72 -13.74 8.83
CA MET A 1 -11.31 -13.87 8.48
C MET A 1 -10.53 -12.57 8.69
N THR A 2 -10.97 -11.47 8.13
CA THR A 2 -10.33 -10.13 8.28
C THR A 2 -10.05 -9.74 9.74
N THR A 3 -11.00 -9.92 10.64
CA THR A 3 -10.86 -9.59 12.07
C THR A 3 -9.74 -10.35 12.81
N ILE A 4 -9.47 -11.60 12.44
CA ILE A 4 -8.40 -12.41 13.06
C ILE A 4 -7.04 -11.88 12.64
N ILE A 5 -6.85 -11.62 11.36
CA ILE A 5 -5.58 -11.09 10.82
C ILE A 5 -5.33 -9.66 11.33
N GLU A 6 -6.37 -8.82 11.41
CA GLU A 6 -6.25 -7.48 12.01
C GLU A 6 -5.78 -7.55 13.47
N THR A 7 -6.34 -8.47 14.26
CA THR A 7 -5.90 -8.70 15.64
C THR A 7 -4.45 -9.17 15.71
N ALA A 8 -4.06 -10.09 14.83
CA ALA A 8 -2.68 -10.58 14.74
C ALA A 8 -1.71 -9.44 14.41
N VAL A 9 -2.04 -8.57 13.47
CA VAL A 9 -1.22 -7.40 13.11
C VAL A 9 -1.09 -6.41 14.27
N GLU A 10 -2.16 -6.16 15.02
CA GLU A 10 -2.10 -5.28 16.20
C GLU A 10 -1.23 -5.92 17.32
N LEU A 11 -1.36 -7.21 17.57
CA LEU A 11 -0.48 -7.93 18.50
C LEU A 11 0.98 -7.85 18.07
N PHE A 12 1.27 -8.11 16.80
CA PHE A 12 2.60 -7.96 16.22
C PHE A 12 3.16 -6.55 16.42
N LYS A 13 2.37 -5.51 16.07
CA LYS A 13 2.80 -4.11 16.24
C LYS A 13 3.11 -3.77 17.69
N ASN A 14 2.36 -4.31 18.62
CA ASN A 14 2.57 -4.09 20.05
C ASN A 14 3.81 -4.84 20.56
N GLU A 15 3.99 -6.11 20.19
CA GLU A 15 5.11 -6.95 20.59
C GLU A 15 6.44 -6.37 20.14
N TYR A 16 6.54 -6.01 18.86
CA TYR A 16 7.76 -5.46 18.27
C TYR A 16 7.84 -3.93 18.34
N LYS A 17 6.94 -3.26 19.06
CA LYS A 17 6.89 -1.79 19.24
C LYS A 17 6.98 -1.03 17.92
N VAL A 18 6.19 -1.46 16.94
CA VAL A 18 6.21 -0.91 15.58
C VAL A 18 5.51 0.46 15.56
N LYS A 19 6.29 1.53 15.53
CA LYS A 19 5.81 2.92 15.34
C LYS A 19 5.67 3.28 13.86
N LYS A 20 6.61 2.81 13.05
CA LYS A 20 6.65 2.92 11.60
C LYS A 20 7.12 1.59 11.04
N TRP A 21 6.46 1.12 10.00
CA TRP A 21 6.88 -0.08 9.30
C TRP A 21 7.69 0.29 8.07
N ASP A 22 8.98 -0.01 8.11
CA ASP A 22 9.92 0.23 7.03
C ASP A 22 10.96 -0.91 6.97
N LEU A 23 11.82 -0.88 5.96
CA LEU A 23 12.79 -1.93 5.70
C LEU A 23 13.76 -2.14 6.87
N ILE A 24 14.14 -1.08 7.56
CA ILE A 24 15.03 -1.17 8.73
C ILE A 24 14.32 -1.95 9.85
N LYS A 25 13.07 -1.59 10.14
CA LYS A 25 12.29 -2.26 11.19
C LYS A 25 11.98 -3.72 10.85
N ALA A 26 11.70 -4.00 9.57
CA ALA A 26 11.47 -5.38 9.12
C ALA A 26 12.72 -6.26 9.34
N LYS A 27 13.90 -5.78 8.98
CA LYS A 27 15.18 -6.48 9.21
C LYS A 27 15.50 -6.63 10.69
N GLU A 28 15.22 -5.61 11.51
CA GLU A 28 15.38 -5.66 12.97
C GLU A 28 14.51 -6.77 13.61
N VAL A 29 13.24 -6.85 13.22
CA VAL A 29 12.33 -7.88 13.70
C VAL A 29 12.82 -9.28 13.31
N LEU A 30 13.18 -9.48 12.04
CA LEU A 30 13.70 -10.77 11.58
C LEU A 30 14.98 -11.17 12.32
N SER A 31 15.89 -10.23 12.55
CA SER A 31 17.09 -10.49 13.35
C SER A 31 16.77 -10.86 14.79
N SER A 32 15.78 -10.20 15.41
CA SER A 32 15.34 -10.53 16.78
C SER A 32 14.70 -11.91 16.90
N LEU A 33 14.10 -12.41 15.79
CA LEU A 33 13.58 -13.77 15.67
C LEU A 33 14.65 -14.82 15.33
N GLY A 34 15.91 -14.39 15.19
CA GLY A 34 17.05 -15.25 14.87
C GLY A 34 17.19 -15.58 13.39
N PHE A 35 16.46 -14.89 12.51
CA PHE A 35 16.61 -15.08 11.07
C PHE A 35 17.80 -14.33 10.51
N LYS A 36 18.54 -15.00 9.59
CA LYS A 36 19.61 -14.44 8.80
C LYS A 36 19.13 -14.24 7.36
N ILE A 37 19.35 -13.06 6.80
CA ILE A 37 19.00 -12.78 5.40
C ILE A 37 20.18 -13.14 4.51
N ILE A 38 19.94 -14.01 3.54
CA ILE A 38 20.88 -14.42 2.49
C ILE A 38 20.39 -13.85 1.16
N TYR A 39 21.24 -13.11 0.49
CA TYR A 39 20.91 -12.57 -0.82
C TYR A 39 21.30 -13.55 -1.92
N PHE A 40 20.41 -13.79 -2.89
CA PHE A 40 20.68 -14.65 -4.03
C PHE A 40 20.40 -13.93 -5.36
N SER A 41 21.02 -14.40 -6.43
CA SER A 41 20.86 -13.89 -7.80
C SER A 41 21.02 -15.03 -8.82
N SER A 42 20.92 -14.72 -10.11
CA SER A 42 21.25 -15.67 -11.18
C SER A 42 22.75 -16.03 -11.24
N SER A 43 23.60 -15.22 -10.61
CA SER A 43 25.05 -15.42 -10.50
C SER A 43 25.47 -15.32 -9.04
N ASN A 44 25.21 -16.40 -8.28
CA ASN A 44 25.60 -16.47 -6.86
C ASN A 44 27.11 -16.62 -6.71
N ASP A 45 27.65 -16.09 -5.61
CA ASP A 45 28.98 -16.48 -5.14
C ASP A 45 29.01 -17.97 -4.74
N ALA A 46 30.23 -18.52 -4.64
CA ALA A 46 30.43 -19.95 -4.37
C ALA A 46 29.81 -20.40 -3.04
N ASP A 47 29.84 -19.55 -2.01
CA ASP A 47 29.33 -19.87 -0.68
C ASP A 47 27.79 -19.92 -0.69
N THR A 48 27.14 -18.93 -1.31
CA THR A 48 25.68 -18.91 -1.49
C THR A 48 25.20 -20.08 -2.34
N GLN A 49 25.92 -20.42 -3.42
CA GLN A 49 25.57 -21.59 -4.26
C GLN A 49 25.74 -22.90 -3.49
N CYS A 50 26.81 -23.07 -2.76
CA CYS A 50 27.05 -24.25 -1.91
C CYS A 50 25.96 -24.40 -0.85
N LEU A 51 25.54 -23.30 -0.21
CA LEU A 51 24.45 -23.30 0.77
C LEU A 51 23.13 -23.75 0.15
N LEU A 52 22.76 -23.18 -1.01
CA LEU A 52 21.53 -23.53 -1.72
C LEU A 52 21.51 -25.01 -2.13
N ASN A 53 22.64 -25.54 -2.64
CA ASN A 53 22.78 -26.92 -3.04
C ASN A 53 22.67 -27.86 -1.82
N ASN A 54 23.33 -27.55 -0.72
CA ASN A 54 23.30 -28.35 0.51
C ASN A 54 21.89 -28.42 1.13
N LEU A 55 21.09 -27.38 0.92
CA LEU A 55 19.70 -27.32 1.43
C LEU A 55 18.67 -27.77 0.38
N ASN A 56 19.08 -28.14 -0.84
CA ASN A 56 18.24 -28.49 -1.98
C ASN A 56 17.22 -27.39 -2.35
N LEU A 57 17.67 -26.13 -2.36
CA LEU A 57 16.82 -24.94 -2.54
C LEU A 57 16.96 -24.25 -3.90
N GLU A 58 17.75 -24.78 -4.84
CA GLU A 58 18.04 -24.13 -6.13
C GLU A 58 16.77 -23.90 -6.95
N SER A 59 15.81 -24.79 -6.90
CA SER A 59 14.55 -24.64 -7.62
C SER A 59 13.75 -23.43 -7.17
N PHE A 60 13.79 -23.07 -5.90
CA PHE A 60 13.12 -21.90 -5.35
C PHE A 60 13.73 -20.59 -5.85
N CYS A 61 15.02 -20.57 -6.12
CA CYS A 61 15.70 -19.37 -6.65
C CYS A 61 15.24 -19.00 -8.06
N VAL A 62 14.62 -19.92 -8.80
CA VAL A 62 14.09 -19.66 -10.15
C VAL A 62 12.71 -19.02 -10.08
N THR A 63 11.85 -19.50 -9.19
CA THR A 63 10.43 -19.13 -9.12
C THR A 63 10.17 -18.00 -8.12
N GLU A 64 10.88 -18.00 -7.00
CA GLU A 64 10.56 -17.13 -5.87
C GLU A 64 11.45 -15.88 -5.83
N ARG A 65 10.90 -14.82 -5.25
CA ARG A 65 11.64 -13.57 -4.97
C ARG A 65 12.16 -13.53 -3.54
N CYS A 66 11.47 -14.22 -2.67
CA CYS A 66 11.80 -14.39 -1.26
C CYS A 66 11.22 -15.72 -0.80
N PHE A 67 11.93 -16.41 0.07
CA PHE A 67 11.42 -17.60 0.71
C PHE A 67 12.15 -17.84 2.03
N THR A 68 11.48 -18.51 2.95
CA THR A 68 11.98 -18.81 4.27
C THR A 68 12.38 -20.28 4.37
N TYR A 69 13.55 -20.53 4.95
CA TYR A 69 14.00 -21.86 5.37
C TYR A 69 14.18 -21.89 6.89
N MET A 70 13.63 -22.88 7.55
CA MET A 70 13.77 -23.04 8.98
C MET A 70 13.86 -24.51 9.35
N ASP A 71 14.86 -24.85 10.16
CA ASP A 71 14.97 -26.13 10.83
C ASP A 71 15.26 -25.93 12.33
N ALA A 72 15.65 -27.00 13.05
CA ALA A 72 15.92 -26.93 14.48
C ALA A 72 17.08 -25.97 14.85
N ASN A 73 18.02 -25.73 13.94
CA ASN A 73 19.28 -25.02 14.20
C ASN A 73 19.43 -23.74 13.36
N ILE A 74 18.74 -23.67 12.22
CA ILE A 74 18.98 -22.64 11.20
C ILE A 74 17.67 -21.94 10.82
N ARG A 75 17.70 -20.62 10.79
CA ARG A 75 16.60 -19.77 10.35
C ARG A 75 17.12 -18.78 9.30
N LEU A 76 16.72 -19.00 8.05
CA LEU A 76 17.19 -18.21 6.92
C LEU A 76 16.02 -17.64 6.15
N ILE A 77 16.21 -16.42 5.66
CA ILE A 77 15.38 -15.82 4.63
C ILE A 77 16.24 -15.60 3.40
N PHE A 78 15.87 -16.24 2.32
CA PHE A 78 16.50 -16.02 1.02
C PHE A 78 15.79 -14.90 0.30
N LEU A 79 16.54 -13.89 -0.11
CA LEU A 79 16.02 -12.67 -0.70
C LEU A 79 16.72 -12.40 -2.04
N LYS A 80 15.93 -12.26 -3.10
CA LYS A 80 16.48 -11.98 -4.44
C LYS A 80 17.16 -10.61 -4.46
N SER A 81 18.39 -10.58 -4.98
CA SER A 81 19.17 -9.33 -5.17
C SER A 81 18.47 -8.40 -6.17
N PHE A 82 18.84 -7.11 -6.14
CA PHE A 82 18.39 -6.08 -7.09
C PHE A 82 16.88 -5.75 -7.04
N MET A 83 16.20 -6.06 -5.95
CA MET A 83 14.86 -5.52 -5.69
C MET A 83 14.94 -4.10 -5.12
N THR A 84 13.93 -3.29 -5.43
CA THR A 84 13.76 -1.97 -4.77
C THR A 84 13.41 -2.14 -3.28
N ASP A 85 13.68 -1.12 -2.47
CA ASP A 85 13.35 -1.15 -1.03
C ASP A 85 11.87 -1.45 -0.78
N ARG A 86 10.97 -0.92 -1.63
CA ARG A 86 9.54 -1.19 -1.54
C ARG A 86 9.20 -2.65 -1.83
N GLN A 87 9.79 -3.23 -2.87
CA GLN A 87 9.59 -4.64 -3.20
C GLN A 87 10.15 -5.54 -2.10
N THR A 88 11.33 -5.22 -1.60
CA THR A 88 11.96 -5.92 -0.48
C THR A 88 11.10 -5.87 0.77
N LEU A 89 10.57 -4.69 1.13
CA LEU A 89 9.69 -4.54 2.28
C LEU A 89 8.40 -5.36 2.13
N LEU A 90 7.81 -5.39 0.94
CA LEU A 90 6.59 -6.16 0.67
C LEU A 90 6.82 -7.67 0.88
N VAL A 91 7.85 -8.23 0.26
CA VAL A 91 8.12 -9.67 0.36
C VAL A 91 8.57 -10.07 1.78
N LEU A 92 9.35 -9.25 2.47
CA LEU A 92 9.71 -9.50 3.87
C LEU A 92 8.49 -9.42 4.79
N SER A 93 7.54 -8.51 4.53
CA SER A 93 6.30 -8.42 5.29
C SER A 93 5.44 -9.68 5.13
N HIS A 94 5.41 -10.25 3.93
CA HIS A 94 4.73 -11.51 3.65
C HIS A 94 5.37 -12.69 4.41
N GLU A 95 6.70 -12.84 4.35
CA GLU A 95 7.42 -13.88 5.10
C GLU A 95 7.23 -13.73 6.63
N ILE A 96 7.26 -12.50 7.13
CA ILE A 96 6.95 -12.21 8.54
C ILE A 96 5.52 -12.62 8.88
N GLY A 97 4.58 -12.44 7.95
CA GLY A 97 3.21 -12.93 8.09
C GLY A 97 3.15 -14.44 8.31
N HIS A 98 3.85 -15.22 7.49
CA HIS A 98 3.96 -16.66 7.67
C HIS A 98 4.56 -17.04 9.03
N ILE A 99 5.65 -16.39 9.41
CA ILE A 99 6.34 -16.65 10.68
C ILE A 99 5.43 -16.35 11.87
N PHE A 100 4.79 -15.19 11.88
CA PHE A 100 3.98 -14.73 13.00
C PHE A 100 2.64 -15.48 13.13
N LEU A 101 2.04 -15.87 12.02
CA LEU A 101 0.82 -16.69 11.98
C LEU A 101 1.10 -18.19 12.19
N ASN A 102 2.38 -18.54 12.42
CA ASN A 102 2.83 -19.91 12.62
C ASN A 102 2.43 -20.86 11.49
N HIS A 103 2.48 -20.38 10.25
CA HIS A 103 2.32 -21.22 9.08
C HIS A 103 3.50 -22.19 8.98
N ILE A 104 3.25 -23.41 8.51
CA ILE A 104 4.32 -24.41 8.35
C ILE A 104 5.27 -23.94 7.24
N ILE A 105 6.43 -23.43 7.63
CA ILE A 105 7.46 -22.95 6.71
C ILE A 105 8.43 -24.09 6.41
N ASN A 106 7.97 -25.07 5.65
CA ASN A 106 8.82 -26.10 5.08
C ASN A 106 8.89 -25.88 3.58
N CYS A 107 10.05 -25.48 3.07
CA CYS A 107 10.30 -25.31 1.63
C CYS A 107 10.02 -26.55 0.77
N SER A 108 9.76 -27.71 1.38
CA SER A 108 9.45 -28.96 0.69
C SER A 108 7.96 -29.13 0.31
N THR A 109 7.08 -28.30 0.85
CA THR A 109 5.65 -28.32 0.50
C THR A 109 5.24 -26.92 0.06
N SER A 110 4.58 -26.83 -1.10
CA SER A 110 3.94 -25.57 -1.50
C SER A 110 3.06 -25.09 -0.35
N CYS A 111 3.28 -23.87 0.11
CA CYS A 111 2.45 -23.23 1.13
C CYS A 111 0.99 -23.35 0.71
N ASP A 112 0.11 -23.76 1.62
CA ASP A 112 -1.32 -23.83 1.31
C ASP A 112 -1.79 -22.46 0.79
N LYS A 113 -2.59 -22.50 -0.27
CA LYS A 113 -3.15 -21.28 -0.87
C LYS A 113 -3.81 -20.37 0.17
N LEU A 114 -4.41 -20.95 1.20
CA LEU A 114 -5.02 -20.20 2.29
C LEU A 114 -3.97 -19.46 3.14
N GLN A 115 -2.87 -20.12 3.49
CA GLN A 115 -1.78 -19.54 4.26
C GLN A 115 -1.13 -18.36 3.50
N ASN A 116 -1.00 -18.46 2.18
CA ASN A 116 -0.51 -17.36 1.34
C ASN A 116 -1.46 -16.16 1.38
N ILE A 117 -2.79 -16.38 1.29
CA ILE A 117 -3.79 -15.31 1.38
C ILE A 117 -3.75 -14.64 2.76
N GLU A 118 -3.53 -15.40 3.83
CA GLU A 118 -3.41 -14.86 5.18
C GLU A 118 -2.13 -14.04 5.35
N ALA A 119 -1.00 -14.51 4.83
CA ALA A 119 0.27 -13.80 4.84
C ALA A 119 0.21 -12.51 3.99
N ASP A 120 -0.43 -12.54 2.83
CA ASP A 120 -0.68 -11.36 1.99
C ASP A 120 -1.53 -10.33 2.74
N SER A 121 -2.64 -10.77 3.36
CA SER A 121 -3.51 -9.90 4.15
C SER A 121 -2.78 -9.29 5.35
N PHE A 122 -1.93 -10.07 6.02
CA PHE A 122 -1.07 -9.59 7.10
C PHE A 122 -0.09 -8.51 6.61
N ALA A 123 0.59 -8.77 5.50
CA ALA A 123 1.54 -7.83 4.90
C ALA A 123 0.85 -6.52 4.49
N GLU A 124 -0.32 -6.59 3.85
CA GLU A 124 -1.10 -5.43 3.44
C GLU A 124 -1.49 -4.56 4.64
N LEU A 125 -2.04 -5.16 5.70
CA LEU A 125 -2.42 -4.46 6.93
C LEU A 125 -1.22 -3.88 7.69
N LEU A 126 -0.07 -4.55 7.60
CA LEU A 126 1.17 -4.08 8.22
C LEU A 126 1.73 -2.86 7.47
N LEU A 127 1.66 -2.87 6.13
CA LEU A 127 2.10 -1.78 5.26
C LEU A 127 1.13 -0.59 5.25
N LYS A 128 -0.12 -0.81 5.63
CA LYS A 128 -1.12 0.25 5.68
C LYS A 128 -0.77 1.25 6.78
N GLU A 129 -0.33 2.45 6.37
CA GLU A 129 -0.09 3.54 7.32
C GLU A 129 -1.40 3.95 8.00
N LYS A 130 -1.42 3.99 9.34
CA LYS A 130 -2.54 4.63 10.05
C LYS A 130 -2.57 6.09 9.64
N PRO A 131 -3.71 6.65 9.21
CA PRO A 131 -3.79 8.08 8.92
C PRO A 131 -3.32 8.83 10.18
N LYS A 132 -2.37 9.75 10.01
CA LYS A 132 -1.81 10.52 11.13
C LYS A 132 -2.97 11.19 11.87
N LYS A 133 -3.22 10.82 13.12
CA LYS A 133 -4.27 11.44 13.96
C LYS A 133 -4.22 12.96 13.96
N SER A 134 -3.03 13.54 13.77
CA SER A 134 -2.78 14.97 13.61
C SER A 134 -3.54 15.59 12.42
N PHE A 135 -3.69 14.87 11.30
CA PHE A 135 -4.39 15.39 10.13
C PHE A 135 -5.90 15.47 10.37
N LEU A 136 -6.50 14.46 11.00
CA LEU A 136 -7.92 14.47 11.36
C LEU A 136 -8.26 15.54 12.41
N ILE A 137 -7.37 15.76 13.40
CA ILE A 137 -7.52 16.82 14.39
C ILE A 137 -7.38 18.21 13.75
N SER A 138 -6.48 18.35 12.76
CA SER A 138 -6.33 19.62 12.01
C SER A 138 -7.55 19.91 11.16
N ILE A 139 -8.11 18.93 10.46
CA ILE A 139 -9.35 19.10 9.69
C ILE A 139 -10.52 19.44 10.62
N ALA A 140 -10.68 18.75 11.74
CA ALA A 140 -11.74 19.05 12.71
C ALA A 140 -11.62 20.49 13.26
N LYS A 141 -10.41 20.96 13.56
CA LYS A 141 -10.17 22.36 13.99
C LYS A 141 -10.53 23.37 12.89
N ILE A 142 -10.18 23.08 11.62
CA ILE A 142 -10.52 23.93 10.46
C ILE A 142 -12.03 24.00 10.27
N ILE A 143 -12.75 22.87 10.35
CA ILE A 143 -14.20 22.83 10.22
C ILE A 143 -14.87 23.64 11.34
N ILE A 144 -14.42 23.50 12.60
CA ILE A 144 -14.94 24.25 13.74
C ILE A 144 -14.68 25.76 13.54
N SER A 145 -13.49 26.16 13.07
CA SER A 145 -13.15 27.55 12.82
C SER A 145 -14.05 28.16 11.73
N ILE A 146 -14.30 27.43 10.64
CA ILE A 146 -15.17 27.88 9.55
C ILE A 146 -16.61 28.01 10.05
N SER A 147 -17.09 27.07 10.86
CA SER A 147 -18.46 27.11 11.43
C SER A 147 -18.65 28.33 12.33
N ILE A 148 -17.68 28.69 13.15
CA ILE A 148 -17.71 29.88 14.01
C ILE A 148 -17.71 31.17 13.17
N LEU A 149 -16.85 31.23 12.14
CA LEU A 149 -16.81 32.39 11.22
C LEU A 149 -18.12 32.56 10.45
N CYS A 150 -18.70 31.46 9.96
CA CYS A 150 -19.97 31.46 9.24
C CYS A 150 -21.13 31.87 10.19
N GLY A 151 -21.12 31.40 11.44
CA GLY A 151 -22.10 31.80 12.46
C GLY A 151 -22.03 33.29 12.79
N MET A 152 -20.83 33.88 12.89
CA MET A 152 -20.66 35.34 13.09
C MET A 152 -21.09 36.18 11.88
N PHE A 153 -20.93 35.63 10.66
CA PHE A 153 -21.40 36.30 9.44
C PHE A 153 -22.93 36.34 9.33
N LEU A 154 -23.60 35.22 9.75
CA LEU A 154 -25.07 35.12 9.73
C LEU A 154 -25.74 36.06 10.76
N VAL A 155 -25.08 36.29 11.92
CA VAL A 155 -25.61 37.21 12.95
C VAL A 155 -25.47 38.68 12.50
N ASN A 156 -24.46 39.03 11.70
CA ASN A 156 -24.30 40.40 11.16
C ASN A 156 -25.08 40.67 9.87
N ALA A 157 -25.49 39.62 9.13
CA ALA A 157 -26.23 39.78 7.85
C ALA A 157 -27.74 40.05 8.04
N SER A 158 -28.26 39.94 9.28
CA SER A 158 -29.69 40.18 9.56
C SER A 158 -30.11 41.67 9.49
N LYS A 159 -29.28 42.58 9.01
CA LYS A 159 -29.62 44.02 8.97
C LYS A 159 -29.58 44.68 7.61
N ASN A 160 -29.28 43.97 6.51
CA ASN A 160 -29.36 44.59 5.16
C ASN A 160 -29.89 43.56 4.16
N GLU A 161 -31.17 43.69 3.81
CA GLU A 161 -31.78 42.99 2.68
C GLU A 161 -31.31 43.66 1.36
N ILE A 162 -30.48 42.93 0.60
CA ILE A 162 -30.25 43.19 -0.83
C ILE A 162 -30.52 41.86 -1.56
N PRO A 163 -31.42 41.82 -2.56
CA PRO A 163 -31.72 40.63 -3.29
C PRO A 163 -30.59 40.29 -4.28
N VAL A 164 -29.72 39.36 -3.95
CA VAL A 164 -28.73 38.79 -4.87
C VAL A 164 -29.30 37.57 -5.56
N LYS A 165 -29.48 37.69 -6.86
CA LYS A 165 -29.85 36.62 -7.79
C LYS A 165 -28.69 35.61 -7.85
N VAL A 166 -28.85 34.44 -7.21
CA VAL A 166 -27.86 33.36 -7.27
C VAL A 166 -27.94 32.72 -8.65
N LYS A 167 -26.92 32.91 -9.47
CA LYS A 167 -26.63 32.08 -10.62
C LYS A 167 -25.86 30.85 -10.11
N SER A 168 -26.50 29.70 -10.10
CA SER A 168 -25.86 28.42 -9.91
C SER A 168 -25.10 28.04 -11.18
N ASN A 169 -23.77 28.18 -11.18
CA ASN A 169 -22.90 27.53 -12.14
C ASN A 169 -22.10 26.47 -11.33
N SER A 170 -22.61 25.29 -11.28
CA SER A 170 -21.82 24.09 -10.97
C SER A 170 -21.31 23.54 -12.31
N ASP A 171 -20.16 24.00 -12.75
CA ASP A 171 -19.42 23.33 -13.83
C ASP A 171 -18.84 22.04 -13.24
N VAL A 172 -19.62 20.97 -13.33
CA VAL A 172 -19.12 19.61 -13.07
C VAL A 172 -18.20 19.26 -14.23
N THR A 173 -16.90 19.36 -14.03
CA THR A 173 -15.93 18.98 -15.06
C THR A 173 -15.93 17.47 -15.20
N THR A 174 -16.52 16.97 -16.30
CA THR A 174 -16.50 15.55 -16.66
C THR A 174 -15.13 15.19 -17.24
N VAL A 175 -14.56 14.09 -16.76
CA VAL A 175 -13.27 13.53 -17.22
C VAL A 175 -13.47 12.11 -17.71
N VAL A 176 -12.49 11.61 -18.47
CA VAL A 176 -12.52 10.29 -19.09
C VAL A 176 -11.35 9.48 -18.56
N VAL A 177 -11.63 8.24 -18.16
CA VAL A 177 -10.62 7.23 -17.78
C VAL A 177 -10.64 6.07 -18.75
N THR A 178 -9.54 5.32 -18.82
CA THR A 178 -9.49 4.05 -19.57
C THR A 178 -9.40 2.89 -18.58
N ARG A 179 -9.99 1.78 -18.88
CA ARG A 179 -10.10 0.59 -18.03
C ARG A 179 -8.76 0.06 -17.48
N THR A 180 -7.67 0.28 -18.19
CA THR A 180 -6.31 -0.16 -17.82
C THR A 180 -5.39 1.00 -17.48
N GLY A 181 -5.88 2.24 -17.58
CA GLY A 181 -5.12 3.46 -17.30
C GLY A 181 -5.05 3.77 -15.82
N ALA A 182 -4.07 4.60 -15.43
CA ALA A 182 -3.93 5.13 -14.08
C ALA A 182 -4.19 6.64 -14.01
N LYS A 183 -4.78 7.21 -15.08
CA LYS A 183 -4.96 8.66 -15.21
C LYS A 183 -6.32 9.01 -15.79
N TYR A 184 -6.88 10.13 -15.31
CA TYR A 184 -8.04 10.75 -15.92
C TYR A 184 -7.64 11.87 -16.89
N HIS A 185 -8.44 12.08 -17.93
CA HIS A 185 -8.16 12.93 -19.07
C HIS A 185 -9.38 13.82 -19.40
N LEU A 186 -9.15 14.93 -20.09
CA LEU A 186 -10.24 15.62 -20.77
C LEU A 186 -10.76 14.77 -21.95
N PRO A 187 -12.03 14.88 -22.34
CA PRO A 187 -12.62 14.07 -23.42
C PRO A 187 -11.89 14.18 -24.77
N ASP A 188 -11.32 15.32 -25.06
CA ASP A 188 -10.57 15.65 -26.27
C ASP A 188 -9.06 15.35 -26.18
N CYS A 189 -8.63 14.66 -25.12
CA CYS A 189 -7.23 14.32 -24.94
C CYS A 189 -6.78 13.24 -25.95
N ARG A 190 -5.67 13.49 -26.67
CA ARG A 190 -5.08 12.57 -27.66
C ARG A 190 -4.85 11.12 -27.15
N TYR A 191 -4.82 10.92 -25.85
CA TYR A 191 -4.62 9.60 -25.26
C TYR A 191 -5.92 8.80 -25.09
N VAL A 192 -7.08 9.43 -25.22
CA VAL A 192 -8.40 8.83 -25.08
C VAL A 192 -9.32 9.04 -26.27
N GLU A 193 -9.05 10.02 -27.14
CA GLU A 193 -9.87 10.42 -28.30
C GLU A 193 -10.29 9.27 -29.24
N ASN A 194 -9.45 8.25 -29.40
CA ASN A 194 -9.72 7.10 -30.27
C ASN A 194 -9.87 5.78 -29.53
N LYS A 195 -10.15 5.79 -28.22
CA LYS A 195 -10.35 4.59 -27.44
C LYS A 195 -11.83 4.31 -27.23
N THR A 196 -12.19 3.04 -27.33
CA THR A 196 -13.57 2.56 -27.15
C THR A 196 -13.83 2.00 -25.75
N ASP A 197 -12.79 1.79 -24.95
CA ASP A 197 -12.82 1.26 -23.58
C ASP A 197 -12.66 2.37 -22.53
N THR A 198 -13.40 3.46 -22.74
CA THR A 198 -13.36 4.64 -21.84
C THR A 198 -14.64 4.74 -21.04
N GLU A 199 -14.52 5.31 -19.84
CA GLU A 199 -15.60 5.61 -18.92
C GLU A 199 -15.57 7.08 -18.53
N GLU A 200 -16.73 7.73 -18.52
CA GLU A 200 -16.89 9.14 -18.12
C GLU A 200 -17.28 9.21 -16.65
N MET A 201 -16.63 10.07 -15.89
CA MET A 201 -16.90 10.32 -14.48
C MET A 201 -16.54 11.75 -14.08
N THR A 202 -16.88 12.14 -12.87
CA THR A 202 -16.43 13.42 -12.32
C THR A 202 -14.98 13.37 -11.85
N VAL A 203 -14.30 14.52 -11.73
CA VAL A 203 -12.94 14.57 -11.18
C VAL A 203 -12.87 13.97 -9.78
N GLU A 204 -13.90 14.18 -8.96
CA GLU A 204 -13.97 13.64 -7.60
C GLU A 204 -14.07 12.11 -7.58
N GLU A 205 -14.89 11.53 -8.45
CA GLU A 205 -14.99 10.09 -8.63
C GLU A 205 -13.67 9.50 -9.10
N ALA A 206 -13.04 10.08 -10.12
CA ALA A 206 -11.75 9.64 -10.63
C ALA A 206 -10.65 9.67 -9.56
N LEU A 207 -10.61 10.70 -8.72
CA LEU A 207 -9.68 10.78 -7.59
C LEU A 207 -9.98 9.74 -6.51
N SER A 208 -11.26 9.47 -6.23
CA SER A 208 -11.67 8.47 -5.24
C SER A 208 -11.32 7.05 -5.66
N GLU A 209 -11.30 6.77 -6.97
CA GLU A 209 -10.89 5.51 -7.57
C GLU A 209 -9.38 5.39 -7.77
N GLY A 210 -8.62 6.43 -7.41
CA GLY A 210 -7.15 6.42 -7.43
C GLY A 210 -6.51 6.83 -8.75
N TYR A 211 -7.29 7.37 -9.69
CA TYR A 211 -6.74 7.94 -10.92
C TYR A 211 -6.03 9.27 -10.63
N GLY A 212 -4.88 9.50 -11.26
CA GLY A 212 -4.18 10.77 -11.21
C GLY A 212 -4.43 11.62 -12.46
N PRO A 213 -4.19 12.95 -12.43
CA PRO A 213 -4.37 13.82 -13.58
C PRO A 213 -3.39 13.48 -14.71
N CYS A 214 -3.84 13.61 -15.95
CA CYS A 214 -2.98 13.53 -17.12
C CYS A 214 -2.11 14.80 -17.22
N LYS A 215 -0.79 14.61 -17.38
CA LYS A 215 0.17 15.72 -17.50
C LYS A 215 0.15 16.42 -18.87
N VAL A 216 -0.65 15.96 -19.81
CA VAL A 216 -0.70 16.51 -21.19
C VAL A 216 -1.93 17.37 -21.40
N CYS A 217 -3.08 16.98 -20.89
CA CYS A 217 -4.32 17.76 -20.98
C CYS A 217 -4.64 18.51 -19.67
N GLU A 218 -3.90 18.27 -18.58
CA GLU A 218 -3.99 18.93 -17.27
C GLU A 218 -5.44 19.20 -16.81
N PRO A 219 -6.29 18.18 -16.69
CA PRO A 219 -7.68 18.37 -16.28
C PRO A 219 -7.73 18.92 -14.85
N GLY A 220 -8.37 20.07 -14.66
CA GLY A 220 -8.53 20.72 -13.34
C GLY A 220 -7.63 21.93 -13.08
N THR A 221 -6.93 22.45 -14.08
CA THR A 221 -6.17 23.73 -14.03
C THR A 221 -6.94 24.84 -14.74
N ASN A 222 -8.13 25.20 -14.26
CA ASN A 222 -8.79 26.47 -14.59
C ASN A 222 -9.12 27.24 -13.32
#